data_778f81f56d5f173fdb1f812b573c7b64
#
_entry.id   778f81f56d5f173fdb1f812b573c7b64
#
_cell.length_a   1.000
_cell.length_b   1.000
_cell.length_c   1.000
_cell.angle_alpha   90.00
_cell.angle_beta   90.00
_cell.angle_gamma   90.00
#
_symmetry.space_group_name_H-M   'P 1'
#
loop_
_entity.id
_entity.type
_entity.pdbx_description
1 polymer ?
#
loop_
_entity_poly.entity_id
_entity_poly.type
_entity_poly.pdbx_seq_one_letter_code
_entity_poly.pdbx_strand_id
1 'polypeptide(L)'
;MSGGYALLDVGDGARLERFGDRIVERPHPAATGRRRNSDAWAAADLRWDRERGWLGTSPAQLPWSIPLDDLTLELRPTIAGQVGLFPEHAAMLPWLRERVGAVMARHGDEAADSGEAGDAGDAVSDPPVILNLFAATGLATLSLAVIGATVVHVDASRPTVAWARRNAERSGLADASVRWIVDDAPAFADREVRRGRRYGGILLDPPSYGHGPRSGAWRIDLDLAPLLVTCARLLEPDGFVLLTAHTEAFAADRLADELAAAIGRPGSRIETGPLRVATADGRRLELGAFARWSGAAS
;
A
#
# COMPACT_ATOMS: atom_id res chain seq x y z
N MET A 1 5.45 -5.25 14.37
CA MET A 1 5.78 -6.31 13.38
C MET A 1 6.63 -7.35 14.08
N SER A 2 6.02 -8.36 14.64
CA SER A 2 6.74 -9.45 15.32
C SER A 2 7.04 -10.57 14.31
N GLY A 3 8.31 -10.86 14.10
CA GLY A 3 8.78 -12.10 13.45
C GLY A 3 9.20 -12.04 11.99
N GLY A 4 8.64 -11.20 11.13
CA GLY A 4 8.91 -11.26 9.68
C GLY A 4 9.90 -10.23 9.14
N TYR A 5 9.94 -9.01 9.69
CA TYR A 5 10.79 -7.93 9.22
C TYR A 5 11.49 -7.20 10.37
N ALA A 6 12.74 -6.77 10.13
CA ALA A 6 13.46 -5.82 10.98
C ALA A 6 14.46 -4.99 10.18
N LEU A 7 14.54 -3.69 10.46
CA LEU A 7 15.65 -2.86 10.05
C LEU A 7 16.80 -3.08 11.04
N LEU A 8 17.90 -3.69 10.58
CA LEU A 8 19.03 -4.07 11.44
C LEU A 8 20.02 -2.92 11.64
N ASP A 9 20.33 -2.20 10.56
CA ASP A 9 21.28 -1.09 10.58
C ASP A 9 21.03 -0.14 9.39
N VAL A 10 21.49 1.11 9.53
CA VAL A 10 21.48 2.13 8.48
C VAL A 10 22.78 2.91 8.51
N GLY A 11 23.32 3.24 7.36
CA GLY A 11 24.51 4.08 7.25
C GLY A 11 25.20 3.91 5.90
N ASP A 12 26.06 4.89 5.59
CA ASP A 12 26.87 4.94 4.37
C ASP A 12 26.04 4.77 3.07
N GLY A 13 24.84 5.36 3.05
CA GLY A 13 23.94 5.33 1.88
C GLY A 13 23.21 4.01 1.68
N ALA A 14 23.19 3.11 2.69
CA ALA A 14 22.54 1.81 2.60
C ALA A 14 21.73 1.46 3.87
N ARG A 15 20.77 0.56 3.70
CA ARG A 15 20.00 -0.06 4.78
C ARG A 15 20.24 -1.57 4.79
N LEU A 16 20.38 -2.11 5.98
CA LEU A 16 20.49 -3.53 6.23
C LEU A 16 19.19 -4.01 6.88
N GLU A 17 18.51 -4.92 6.22
CA GLU A 17 17.18 -5.37 6.61
C GLU A 17 17.17 -6.88 6.78
N ARG A 18 16.38 -7.37 7.72
CA ARG A 18 16.09 -8.79 7.86
C ARG A 18 14.66 -9.06 7.42
N PHE A 19 14.50 -10.01 6.51
CA PHE A 19 13.23 -10.51 6.02
C PHE A 19 13.14 -12.02 6.30
N GLY A 20 12.54 -12.37 7.44
CA GLY A 20 12.55 -13.73 7.96
C GLY A 20 13.96 -14.15 8.38
N ASP A 21 14.50 -15.13 7.70
CA ASP A 21 15.86 -15.67 7.89
C ASP A 21 16.90 -15.02 6.95
N ARG A 22 16.49 -14.09 6.06
CA ARG A 22 17.37 -13.44 5.09
C ARG A 22 17.76 -12.04 5.50
N ILE A 23 19.06 -11.73 5.36
CA ILE A 23 19.62 -10.39 5.56
C ILE A 23 19.90 -9.78 4.19
N VAL A 24 19.32 -8.60 3.95
CA VAL A 24 19.36 -7.93 2.65
C VAL A 24 19.93 -6.53 2.80
N GLU A 25 20.99 -6.24 2.06
CA GLU A 25 21.56 -4.90 1.93
C GLU A 25 21.01 -4.22 0.66
N ARG A 26 20.47 -3.00 0.83
CA ARG A 26 19.97 -2.17 -0.29
C ARG A 26 20.38 -0.72 -0.12
N PRO A 27 20.77 -0.02 -1.20
CA PRO A 27 21.06 1.41 -1.12
C PRO A 27 19.79 2.20 -0.80
N HIS A 28 19.96 3.27 -0.02
CA HIS A 28 18.90 4.25 0.21
C HIS A 28 19.52 5.63 0.52
N PRO A 29 19.13 6.71 -0.20
CA PRO A 29 19.77 8.02 -0.05
C PRO A 29 19.59 8.62 1.36
N ALA A 30 18.45 8.37 2.01
CA ALA A 30 18.21 8.84 3.38
C ALA A 30 18.98 8.05 4.46
N ALA A 31 19.69 6.98 4.11
CA ALA A 31 20.49 6.18 5.05
C ALA A 31 21.83 6.86 5.35
N THR A 32 21.78 8.04 5.98
CA THR A 32 22.95 8.84 6.34
C THR A 32 23.64 8.34 7.60
N GLY A 33 24.85 8.82 7.87
CA GLY A 33 25.65 8.41 9.01
C GLY A 33 26.47 7.14 8.75
N ARG A 34 27.08 6.60 9.80
CA ARG A 34 27.97 5.43 9.71
C ARG A 34 27.23 4.14 10.04
N ARG A 35 27.60 3.06 9.39
CA ARG A 35 27.25 1.70 9.79
C ARG A 35 27.76 1.40 11.19
N ARG A 36 26.96 0.73 12.02
CA ARG A 36 27.32 0.43 13.42
C ARG A 36 27.62 -1.04 13.67
N ASN A 37 27.08 -1.94 12.85
CA ASN A 37 27.19 -3.38 13.05
C ASN A 37 27.90 -4.04 11.85
N SER A 38 29.25 -3.96 11.81
CA SER A 38 30.06 -4.51 10.73
C SER A 38 29.80 -5.99 10.46
N ASP A 39 29.59 -6.77 11.53
CA ASP A 39 29.39 -8.22 11.41
C ASP A 39 28.05 -8.54 10.75
N ALA A 40 27.01 -7.81 11.09
CA ALA A 40 25.70 -7.96 10.46
C ALA A 40 25.76 -7.59 8.97
N TRP A 41 26.50 -6.54 8.60
CA TRP A 41 26.70 -6.18 7.20
C TRP A 41 27.49 -7.23 6.43
N ALA A 42 28.51 -7.83 7.05
CA ALA A 42 29.28 -8.91 6.44
C ALA A 42 28.44 -10.17 6.20
N ALA A 43 27.45 -10.41 7.07
CA ALA A 43 26.52 -11.55 7.00
C ALA A 43 25.36 -11.37 6.01
N ALA A 44 25.28 -10.29 5.24
CA ALA A 44 24.19 -10.08 4.28
C ALA A 44 24.15 -11.18 3.22
N ASP A 45 23.00 -11.85 3.11
CA ASP A 45 22.73 -12.91 2.13
C ASP A 45 22.60 -12.35 0.71
N LEU A 46 21.95 -11.18 0.60
CA LEU A 46 21.66 -10.49 -0.65
C LEU A 46 22.12 -9.04 -0.57
N ARG A 47 22.75 -8.57 -1.64
CA ARG A 47 23.15 -7.16 -1.82
C ARG A 47 22.68 -6.66 -3.17
N TRP A 48 22.04 -5.49 -3.19
CA TRP A 48 21.68 -4.82 -4.42
C TRP A 48 22.77 -3.82 -4.82
N ASP A 49 23.30 -3.99 -6.01
CA ASP A 49 24.24 -3.07 -6.66
C ASP A 49 23.59 -2.51 -7.94
N ARG A 50 23.72 -1.20 -8.17
CA ARG A 50 23.06 -0.55 -9.33
C ARG A 50 23.60 -1.02 -10.68
N GLU A 51 24.85 -1.40 -10.74
CA GLU A 51 25.52 -1.81 -11.99
C GLU A 51 25.46 -3.33 -12.18
N ARG A 52 25.59 -4.09 -11.09
CA ARG A 52 25.72 -5.55 -11.11
C ARG A 52 24.41 -6.28 -10.82
N GLY A 53 23.40 -5.56 -10.32
CA GLY A 53 22.15 -6.17 -9.86
C GLY A 53 22.32 -6.86 -8.50
N TRP A 54 21.58 -7.94 -8.30
CA TRP A 54 21.61 -8.69 -7.04
C TRP A 54 22.85 -9.59 -6.96
N LEU A 55 23.56 -9.50 -5.85
CA LEU A 55 24.72 -10.30 -5.48
C LEU A 55 24.38 -11.15 -4.25
N GLY A 56 24.96 -12.34 -4.15
CA GLY A 56 24.84 -13.21 -2.98
C GLY A 56 24.04 -14.48 -3.24
N THR A 57 22.98 -14.72 -2.51
CA THR A 57 22.24 -15.99 -2.44
C THR A 57 21.96 -16.68 -3.77
N SER A 58 22.16 -18.00 -3.81
CA SER A 58 21.88 -18.84 -4.97
C SER A 58 20.42 -18.71 -5.44
N PRO A 59 20.17 -18.67 -6.77
CA PRO A 59 18.81 -18.68 -7.34
C PRO A 59 17.92 -19.83 -6.83
N ALA A 60 18.50 -20.97 -6.46
CA ALA A 60 17.78 -22.11 -5.92
C ALA A 60 17.09 -21.84 -4.55
N GLN A 61 17.46 -20.75 -3.87
CA GLN A 61 16.88 -20.33 -2.59
C GLN A 61 15.85 -19.22 -2.75
N LEU A 62 15.40 -18.93 -3.96
CA LEU A 62 14.44 -17.90 -4.31
C LEU A 62 13.21 -18.50 -5.02
N PRO A 63 12.02 -18.00 -4.81
CA PRO A 63 11.61 -17.00 -3.80
C PRO A 63 11.59 -17.58 -2.38
N TRP A 64 11.50 -16.72 -1.35
CA TRP A 64 11.25 -17.14 0.03
C TRP A 64 9.97 -16.52 0.57
N SER A 65 9.49 -16.94 1.73
CA SER A 65 8.28 -16.39 2.34
C SER A 65 8.56 -15.94 3.76
N ILE A 66 7.84 -14.91 4.19
CA ILE A 66 7.90 -14.40 5.56
C ILE A 66 6.49 -14.28 6.14
N PRO A 67 6.31 -14.52 7.45
CA PRO A 67 5.11 -14.10 8.14
C PRO A 67 5.15 -12.60 8.40
N LEU A 68 4.01 -11.94 8.26
CA LEU A 68 3.80 -10.54 8.63
C LEU A 68 2.38 -10.38 9.16
N ASP A 69 2.22 -10.22 10.47
CA ASP A 69 0.95 -10.30 11.18
C ASP A 69 0.18 -11.59 10.77
N ASP A 70 -1.02 -11.48 10.21
CA ASP A 70 -1.86 -12.60 9.77
C ASP A 70 -1.55 -13.07 8.33
N LEU A 71 -0.50 -12.53 7.71
CA LEU A 71 -0.17 -12.79 6.32
C LEU A 71 1.10 -13.63 6.18
N THR A 72 1.18 -14.40 5.09
CA THR A 72 2.40 -15.04 4.60
C THR A 72 2.73 -14.47 3.23
N LEU A 73 3.81 -13.69 3.14
CA LEU A 73 4.20 -12.96 1.95
C LEU A 73 5.39 -13.60 1.26
N GLU A 74 5.25 -13.86 -0.03
CA GLU A 74 6.36 -14.26 -0.90
C GLU A 74 7.23 -13.06 -1.20
N LEU A 75 8.54 -13.24 -1.05
CA LEU A 75 9.54 -12.25 -1.41
C LEU A 75 10.44 -12.77 -2.51
N ARG A 76 10.88 -11.87 -3.39
CA ARG A 76 11.86 -12.16 -4.44
C ARG A 76 12.61 -10.90 -4.85
N PRO A 77 13.89 -10.99 -5.17
CA PRO A 77 14.65 -9.88 -5.75
C PRO A 77 14.05 -9.45 -7.09
N THR A 78 13.87 -8.14 -7.27
CA THR A 78 13.43 -7.55 -8.54
C THR A 78 14.58 -6.78 -9.19
N ILE A 79 14.48 -6.54 -10.49
CA ILE A 79 15.47 -5.75 -11.23
C ILE A 79 15.60 -4.30 -10.70
N ALA A 80 14.59 -3.81 -10.00
CA ALA A 80 14.58 -2.48 -9.40
C ALA A 80 15.16 -2.44 -7.97
N GLY A 81 15.76 -3.53 -7.48
CA GLY A 81 16.34 -3.58 -6.13
C GLY A 81 15.30 -3.72 -5.01
N GLN A 82 14.07 -4.07 -5.34
CA GLN A 82 13.01 -4.34 -4.37
C GLN A 82 12.87 -5.85 -4.12
N VAL A 83 12.25 -6.22 -3.02
CA VAL A 83 12.00 -7.63 -2.66
C VAL A 83 10.51 -7.96 -2.58
N GLY A 84 9.63 -7.00 -2.90
CA GLY A 84 8.18 -7.19 -2.92
C GLY A 84 7.48 -6.86 -1.60
N LEU A 85 8.19 -6.34 -0.61
CA LEU A 85 7.60 -5.80 0.61
C LEU A 85 8.13 -4.38 0.84
N PHE A 86 7.21 -3.47 1.20
CA PHE A 86 7.46 -2.10 1.60
C PHE A 86 7.08 -1.98 3.09
N PRO A 87 8.03 -2.25 4.00
CA PRO A 87 7.74 -2.41 5.44
C PRO A 87 7.24 -1.11 6.10
N GLU A 88 7.53 0.04 5.54
CA GLU A 88 7.05 1.35 5.99
C GLU A 88 5.52 1.48 5.95
N HIS A 89 4.86 0.76 5.05
CA HIS A 89 3.40 0.74 4.96
C HIS A 89 2.73 0.00 6.11
N ALA A 90 3.44 -0.89 6.79
CA ALA A 90 2.87 -1.64 7.91
C ALA A 90 2.39 -0.70 9.05
N ALA A 91 3.00 0.48 9.20
CA ALA A 91 2.56 1.47 10.16
C ALA A 91 1.16 2.05 9.85
N MET A 92 0.70 1.97 8.60
CA MET A 92 -0.62 2.45 8.19
C MET A 92 -1.73 1.41 8.37
N LEU A 93 -1.39 0.12 8.48
CA LEU A 93 -2.38 -0.97 8.53
C LEU A 93 -3.35 -0.87 9.71
N PRO A 94 -2.95 -0.53 10.96
CA PRO A 94 -3.89 -0.37 12.06
C PRO A 94 -4.96 0.69 11.77
N TRP A 95 -4.54 1.86 11.27
CA TRP A 95 -5.48 2.93 10.89
C TRP A 95 -6.41 2.50 9.76
N LEU A 96 -5.89 1.83 8.74
CA LEU A 96 -6.70 1.31 7.64
C LEU A 96 -7.75 0.32 8.13
N ARG A 97 -7.37 -0.64 8.96
CA ARG A 97 -8.32 -1.63 9.54
C ARG A 97 -9.40 -0.94 10.38
N GLU A 98 -9.04 0.07 11.17
CA GLU A 98 -9.99 0.85 11.95
C GLU A 98 -10.99 1.58 11.04
N ARG A 99 -10.51 2.27 9.99
CA ARG A 99 -11.40 3.00 9.08
C ARG A 99 -12.31 2.07 8.29
N VAL A 100 -11.80 0.96 7.79
CA VAL A 100 -12.61 -0.05 7.10
C VAL A 100 -13.64 -0.65 8.03
N GLY A 101 -13.28 -0.99 9.26
CA GLY A 101 -14.22 -1.49 10.27
C GLY A 101 -15.35 -0.48 10.55
N ALA A 102 -15.03 0.81 10.64
CA ALA A 102 -16.02 1.86 10.83
C ALA A 102 -16.96 2.01 9.61
N VAL A 103 -16.44 1.91 8.39
CA VAL A 103 -17.25 1.95 7.16
C VAL A 103 -18.16 0.72 7.08
N MET A 104 -17.64 -0.48 7.36
CA MET A 104 -18.42 -1.73 7.37
C MET A 104 -19.56 -1.70 8.41
N ALA A 105 -19.28 -1.19 9.62
CA ALA A 105 -20.29 -1.08 10.68
C ALA A 105 -21.46 -0.19 10.28
N ARG A 106 -21.19 0.98 9.69
CA ARG A 106 -22.25 1.90 9.21
C ARG A 106 -23.13 1.27 8.14
N HIS A 107 -22.55 0.59 7.17
CA HIS A 107 -23.35 -0.11 6.14
C HIS A 107 -24.21 -1.22 6.72
N GLY A 108 -23.75 -1.87 7.79
CA GLY A 108 -24.54 -2.86 8.52
C GLY A 108 -25.72 -2.24 9.26
N ASP A 109 -25.52 -1.09 9.92
CA ASP A 109 -26.56 -0.37 10.66
C ASP A 109 -27.63 0.22 9.70
N GLU A 110 -27.22 0.82 8.57
CA GLU A 110 -28.13 1.34 7.54
C GLU A 110 -29.00 0.23 6.93
N ALA A 111 -28.42 -0.96 6.70
CA ALA A 111 -29.15 -2.12 6.23
C ALA A 111 -30.17 -2.63 7.26
N ALA A 112 -29.87 -2.52 8.55
CA ALA A 112 -30.76 -2.93 9.63
C ALA A 112 -31.93 -1.93 9.87
N ASP A 113 -31.66 -0.62 9.71
CA ASP A 113 -32.66 0.44 9.94
C ASP A 113 -33.61 0.64 8.74
N SER A 114 -33.20 0.26 7.54
CA SER A 114 -34.03 0.27 6.34
C SER A 114 -35.16 -0.76 6.34
N GLY A 115 -35.38 -1.45 7.45
CA GLY A 115 -36.41 -2.40 7.87
C GLY A 115 -37.69 -2.52 7.03
N GLU A 116 -37.59 -2.60 5.73
CA GLU A 116 -38.64 -3.08 4.84
C GLU A 116 -38.73 -4.61 4.93
N ALA A 117 -39.50 -5.08 5.91
CA ALA A 117 -40.11 -6.38 5.87
C ALA A 117 -41.10 -6.44 4.67
N GLY A 118 -40.54 -6.42 3.47
CA GLY A 118 -41.20 -6.57 2.19
C GLY A 118 -40.74 -7.85 1.54
N ASP A 119 -41.68 -8.79 1.43
CA ASP A 119 -41.57 -10.05 0.69
C ASP A 119 -40.93 -9.81 -0.70
N ALA A 120 -39.72 -10.26 -0.87
CA ALA A 120 -38.95 -10.59 -2.09
C ALA A 120 -37.49 -10.17 -2.01
N GLY A 121 -36.63 -11.16 -1.77
CA GLY A 121 -35.23 -11.18 -2.29
C GLY A 121 -34.28 -10.13 -1.76
N ASP A 122 -33.60 -10.45 -0.65
CA ASP A 122 -32.27 -9.97 -0.22
C ASP A 122 -31.71 -8.68 -0.88
N ALA A 123 -32.22 -7.53 -0.52
CA ALA A 123 -31.46 -6.29 -0.64
C ALA A 123 -30.56 -6.14 0.59
N VAL A 124 -29.65 -7.09 0.79
CA VAL A 124 -28.47 -6.86 1.60
C VAL A 124 -27.69 -5.76 0.89
N SER A 125 -27.58 -4.58 1.48
CA SER A 125 -26.74 -3.53 0.92
C SER A 125 -25.34 -4.13 0.69
N ASP A 126 -24.84 -4.04 -0.55
CA ASP A 126 -23.52 -4.57 -0.88
C ASP A 126 -22.50 -4.02 0.13
N PRO A 127 -21.62 -4.86 0.70
CA PRO A 127 -20.63 -4.40 1.64
C PRO A 127 -19.74 -3.32 1.00
N PRO A 128 -19.30 -2.32 1.79
CA PRO A 128 -18.52 -1.22 1.26
C PRO A 128 -17.27 -1.74 0.57
N VAL A 129 -17.02 -1.22 -0.62
CA VAL A 129 -15.87 -1.65 -1.43
C VAL A 129 -14.72 -0.68 -1.22
N ILE A 130 -13.52 -1.21 -1.00
CA ILE A 130 -12.28 -0.44 -0.87
C ILE A 130 -11.50 -0.50 -2.19
N LEU A 131 -11.13 0.65 -2.73
CA LEU A 131 -10.30 0.76 -3.92
C LEU A 131 -8.83 0.92 -3.54
N ASN A 132 -7.97 0.02 -3.99
CA ASN A 132 -6.52 0.12 -3.81
C ASN A 132 -5.84 0.27 -5.18
N LEU A 133 -5.35 1.47 -5.46
CA LEU A 133 -4.64 1.84 -6.68
C LEU A 133 -3.13 1.78 -6.48
N PHE A 134 -2.39 1.35 -7.50
CA PHE A 134 -0.95 1.04 -7.42
C PHE A 134 -0.67 0.00 -6.33
N ALA A 135 -1.52 -1.01 -6.28
CA ALA A 135 -1.65 -1.91 -5.13
C ALA A 135 -0.49 -2.91 -4.97
N ALA A 136 0.47 -2.90 -5.88
CA ALA A 136 1.72 -3.66 -5.84
C ALA A 136 1.51 -5.16 -5.52
N THR A 137 2.28 -5.71 -4.58
CA THR A 137 2.24 -7.13 -4.18
C THR A 137 1.15 -7.45 -3.16
N GLY A 138 0.28 -6.47 -2.82
CA GLY A 138 -0.97 -6.69 -2.12
C GLY A 138 -0.95 -6.57 -0.61
N LEU A 139 0.09 -6.01 0.04
CA LEU A 139 0.14 -5.90 1.50
C LEU A 139 -1.13 -5.25 2.08
N ALA A 140 -1.49 -4.04 1.62
CA ALA A 140 -2.68 -3.35 2.10
C ALA A 140 -3.97 -4.10 1.72
N THR A 141 -4.09 -4.57 0.47
CA THR A 141 -5.23 -5.37 0.00
C THR A 141 -5.49 -6.58 0.90
N LEU A 142 -4.46 -7.38 1.18
CA LEU A 142 -4.59 -8.61 1.96
C LEU A 142 -4.85 -8.31 3.44
N SER A 143 -4.21 -7.26 3.98
CA SER A 143 -4.47 -6.82 5.36
C SER A 143 -5.94 -6.41 5.59
N LEU A 144 -6.61 -5.87 4.57
CA LEU A 144 -8.04 -5.54 4.61
C LEU A 144 -8.90 -6.78 4.33
N ALA A 145 -8.47 -7.68 3.46
CA ALA A 145 -9.18 -8.93 3.19
C ALA A 145 -9.24 -9.85 4.43
N VAL A 146 -8.20 -9.85 5.29
CA VAL A 146 -8.20 -10.57 6.59
C VAL A 146 -9.40 -10.19 7.47
N ILE A 147 -9.80 -8.93 7.48
CA ILE A 147 -10.95 -8.44 8.25
C ILE A 147 -12.28 -8.50 7.48
N GLY A 148 -12.33 -9.22 6.36
CA GLY A 148 -13.54 -9.46 5.57
C GLY A 148 -13.93 -8.32 4.62
N ALA A 149 -13.06 -7.34 4.37
CA ALA A 149 -13.37 -6.26 3.45
C ALA A 149 -13.40 -6.72 1.99
N THR A 150 -14.31 -6.16 1.20
CA THR A 150 -14.29 -6.27 -0.26
C THR A 150 -13.30 -5.26 -0.83
N VAL A 151 -12.31 -5.73 -1.59
CA VAL A 151 -11.23 -4.88 -2.11
C VAL A 151 -11.10 -4.99 -3.63
N VAL A 152 -11.02 -3.84 -4.31
CA VAL A 152 -10.62 -3.76 -5.72
C VAL A 152 -9.13 -3.42 -5.76
N HIS A 153 -8.31 -4.40 -6.12
CA HIS A 153 -6.87 -4.32 -6.25
C HIS A 153 -6.49 -3.97 -7.68
N VAL A 154 -5.91 -2.82 -7.92
CA VAL A 154 -5.53 -2.32 -9.26
C VAL A 154 -4.03 -2.06 -9.32
N ASP A 155 -3.36 -2.71 -10.25
CA ASP A 155 -1.96 -2.44 -10.58
C ASP A 155 -1.72 -2.65 -12.08
N ALA A 156 -0.87 -1.81 -12.68
CA ALA A 156 -0.59 -1.89 -14.12
C ALA A 156 0.26 -3.11 -14.51
N SER A 157 1.01 -3.66 -13.56
CA SER A 157 1.94 -4.78 -13.77
C SER A 157 1.24 -6.13 -13.60
N ARG A 158 0.97 -6.83 -14.70
CA ARG A 158 0.43 -8.20 -14.66
C ARG A 158 1.26 -9.16 -13.78
N PRO A 159 2.61 -9.18 -13.84
CA PRO A 159 3.41 -10.02 -12.95
C PRO A 159 3.23 -9.66 -11.47
N THR A 160 3.06 -8.37 -11.15
CA THR A 160 2.86 -7.89 -9.78
C THR A 160 1.50 -8.29 -9.24
N VAL A 161 0.42 -8.14 -10.01
CA VAL A 161 -0.93 -8.64 -9.64
C VAL A 161 -0.93 -10.17 -9.46
N ALA A 162 -0.23 -10.91 -10.31
CA ALA A 162 -0.08 -12.36 -10.14
C ALA A 162 0.70 -12.70 -8.86
N TRP A 163 1.66 -11.88 -8.48
CA TRP A 163 2.37 -12.02 -7.20
C TRP A 163 1.46 -11.74 -6.00
N ALA A 164 0.66 -10.68 -6.05
CA ALA A 164 -0.32 -10.38 -5.02
C ALA A 164 -1.34 -11.54 -4.82
N ARG A 165 -1.78 -12.19 -5.90
CA ARG A 165 -2.64 -13.39 -5.83
C ARG A 165 -1.95 -14.56 -5.12
N ARG A 166 -0.67 -14.83 -5.43
CA ARG A 166 0.09 -15.86 -4.70
C ARG A 166 0.24 -15.53 -3.22
N ASN A 167 0.38 -14.25 -2.86
CA ASN A 167 0.38 -13.81 -1.47
C ASN A 167 -0.98 -14.07 -0.81
N ALA A 168 -2.10 -13.88 -1.53
CA ALA A 168 -3.43 -14.24 -1.04
C ALA A 168 -3.53 -15.76 -0.78
N GLU A 169 -3.12 -16.59 -1.75
CA GLU A 169 -3.12 -18.05 -1.62
C GLU A 169 -2.29 -18.52 -0.43
N ARG A 170 -1.06 -17.98 -0.27
CA ARG A 170 -0.16 -18.30 0.84
C ARG A 170 -0.69 -17.87 2.20
N SER A 171 -1.51 -16.84 2.23
CA SER A 171 -2.14 -16.29 3.43
C SER A 171 -3.50 -16.95 3.75
N GLY A 172 -3.95 -17.96 2.99
CA GLY A 172 -5.26 -18.58 3.17
C GLY A 172 -6.43 -17.70 2.73
N LEU A 173 -6.18 -16.69 1.87
CA LEU A 173 -7.14 -15.70 1.39
C LEU A 173 -7.49 -15.87 -0.10
N ALA A 174 -7.35 -17.09 -0.64
CA ALA A 174 -7.63 -17.36 -2.05
C ALA A 174 -9.08 -17.02 -2.44
N ASP A 175 -10.03 -17.26 -1.53
CA ASP A 175 -11.47 -17.06 -1.71
C ASP A 175 -11.96 -15.73 -1.12
N ALA A 176 -11.05 -14.84 -0.66
CA ALA A 176 -11.43 -13.55 -0.12
C ALA A 176 -12.04 -12.65 -1.21
N SER A 177 -12.93 -11.74 -0.80
CA SER A 177 -13.61 -10.79 -1.69
C SER A 177 -12.65 -9.76 -2.30
N VAL A 178 -11.71 -10.21 -3.12
CA VAL A 178 -10.73 -9.34 -3.81
C VAL A 178 -10.91 -9.41 -5.32
N ARG A 179 -11.18 -8.26 -5.92
CA ARG A 179 -11.23 -8.10 -7.37
C ARG A 179 -9.86 -7.68 -7.90
N TRP A 180 -9.17 -8.60 -8.56
CA TRP A 180 -7.83 -8.40 -9.10
C TRP A 180 -7.88 -7.78 -10.50
N ILE A 181 -7.33 -6.59 -10.67
CA ILE A 181 -7.37 -5.83 -11.92
C ILE A 181 -5.95 -5.50 -12.38
N VAL A 182 -5.63 -5.86 -13.62
CA VAL A 182 -4.41 -5.42 -14.31
C VAL A 182 -4.79 -4.26 -15.20
N ASP A 183 -4.56 -3.03 -14.74
CA ASP A 183 -4.92 -1.82 -15.46
C ASP A 183 -4.12 -0.60 -14.98
N ASP A 184 -4.11 0.44 -15.79
CA ASP A 184 -3.60 1.76 -15.45
C ASP A 184 -4.54 2.44 -14.45
N ALA A 185 -4.02 2.97 -13.35
CA ALA A 185 -4.82 3.50 -12.25
C ALA A 185 -5.70 4.69 -12.65
N PRO A 186 -5.20 5.74 -13.35
CA PRO A 186 -6.03 6.83 -13.87
C PRO A 186 -7.13 6.33 -14.80
N ALA A 187 -6.79 5.51 -15.78
CA ALA A 187 -7.76 5.00 -16.74
C ALA A 187 -8.83 4.12 -16.07
N PHE A 188 -8.47 3.34 -15.05
CA PHE A 188 -9.41 2.58 -14.24
C PHE A 188 -10.35 3.52 -13.48
N ALA A 189 -9.82 4.49 -12.74
CA ALA A 189 -10.60 5.45 -11.95
C ALA A 189 -11.61 6.22 -12.82
N ASP A 190 -11.18 6.71 -13.98
CA ASP A 190 -12.07 7.40 -14.94
C ASP A 190 -13.21 6.51 -15.43
N ARG A 191 -12.96 5.23 -15.66
CA ARG A 191 -14.04 4.29 -16.04
C ARG A 191 -15.02 4.05 -14.91
N GLU A 192 -14.55 3.95 -13.68
CA GLU A 192 -15.42 3.76 -12.51
C GLU A 192 -16.29 5.00 -12.26
N VAL A 193 -15.76 6.22 -12.48
CA VAL A 193 -16.58 7.46 -12.46
C VAL A 193 -17.69 7.41 -13.51
N ARG A 194 -17.38 7.01 -14.76
CA ARG A 194 -18.41 6.90 -15.80
C ARG A 194 -19.47 5.85 -15.51
N ARG A 195 -19.14 4.83 -14.71
CA ARG A 195 -20.05 3.78 -14.24
C ARG A 195 -20.88 4.19 -13.00
N GLY A 196 -20.64 5.37 -12.47
CA GLY A 196 -21.31 5.84 -11.24
C GLY A 196 -20.91 5.06 -9.98
N ARG A 197 -19.75 4.38 -9.99
CA ARG A 197 -19.29 3.61 -8.82
C ARG A 197 -18.86 4.53 -7.68
N ARG A 198 -19.00 4.00 -6.44
CA ARG A 198 -18.54 4.64 -5.22
C ARG A 198 -17.75 3.64 -4.39
N TYR A 199 -16.88 4.17 -3.53
CA TYR A 199 -15.97 3.40 -2.68
C TYR A 199 -15.96 3.98 -1.27
N GLY A 200 -16.08 3.11 -0.26
CA GLY A 200 -15.99 3.50 1.15
C GLY A 200 -14.57 3.89 1.60
N GLY A 201 -13.56 3.53 0.82
CA GLY A 201 -12.18 3.96 1.04
C GLY A 201 -11.34 3.85 -0.22
N ILE A 202 -10.35 4.74 -0.36
CA ILE A 202 -9.42 4.75 -1.50
C ILE A 202 -7.99 4.84 -0.99
N LEU A 203 -7.16 3.89 -1.41
CA LEU A 203 -5.73 3.83 -1.12
C LEU A 203 -4.95 4.11 -2.41
N LEU A 204 -3.90 4.95 -2.30
CA LEU A 204 -3.02 5.29 -3.42
C LEU A 204 -1.56 5.26 -2.94
N ASP A 205 -0.74 4.50 -3.64
CA ASP A 205 0.73 4.47 -3.47
C ASP A 205 1.45 4.67 -4.82
N PRO A 206 1.29 5.85 -5.44
CA PRO A 206 1.80 6.08 -6.79
C PRO A 206 3.34 6.09 -6.81
N PRO A 207 3.97 5.45 -7.82
CA PRO A 207 5.40 5.57 -8.03
C PRO A 207 5.76 6.98 -8.52
N SER A 208 7.01 7.40 -8.32
CA SER A 208 7.51 8.67 -8.87
C SER A 208 7.39 8.71 -10.39
N TYR A 209 7.72 7.57 -11.04
CA TYR A 209 7.63 7.33 -12.48
C TYR A 209 7.13 5.91 -12.74
N GLY A 210 6.32 5.74 -13.78
CA GLY A 210 5.81 4.44 -14.18
C GLY A 210 5.52 4.37 -15.68
N HIS A 211 5.43 3.16 -16.22
CA HIS A 211 4.98 2.92 -17.59
C HIS A 211 3.61 2.26 -17.53
N GLY A 212 2.58 3.01 -17.88
CA GLY A 212 1.23 2.46 -18.06
C GLY A 212 1.12 1.76 -19.42
N PRO A 213 0.38 0.65 -19.52
CA PRO A 213 0.22 -0.07 -20.80
C PRO A 213 -0.56 0.72 -21.87
N ARG A 214 -1.28 1.79 -21.51
CA ARG A 214 -2.19 2.50 -22.43
C ARG A 214 -2.17 4.02 -22.35
N SER A 215 -1.71 4.65 -21.25
CA SER A 215 -1.84 6.09 -21.01
C SER A 215 -0.55 6.89 -21.16
N GLY A 216 0.55 6.24 -21.58
CA GLY A 216 1.88 6.86 -21.59
C GLY A 216 2.62 6.69 -20.25
N ALA A 217 3.71 7.44 -20.06
CA ALA A 217 4.50 7.36 -18.85
C ALA A 217 3.80 8.13 -17.72
N TRP A 218 3.50 7.45 -16.61
CA TRP A 218 3.06 8.07 -15.36
C TRP A 218 4.16 8.96 -14.78
N ARG A 219 3.79 10.16 -14.36
CA ARG A 219 4.66 11.08 -13.62
C ARG A 219 3.89 11.67 -12.45
N ILE A 220 4.34 11.44 -11.25
CA ILE A 220 3.64 11.89 -10.04
C ILE A 220 3.43 13.42 -9.99
N ASP A 221 4.39 14.20 -10.49
CA ASP A 221 4.33 15.66 -10.53
C ASP A 221 3.28 16.24 -11.49
N LEU A 222 2.83 15.46 -12.46
CA LEU A 222 1.81 15.84 -13.44
C LEU A 222 0.47 15.16 -13.24
N ASP A 223 0.49 13.90 -12.83
CA ASP A 223 -0.67 13.02 -12.92
C ASP A 223 -1.37 12.81 -11.57
N LEU A 224 -0.71 13.13 -10.43
CA LEU A 224 -1.29 12.89 -9.10
C LEU A 224 -2.51 13.77 -8.84
N ALA A 225 -2.43 15.09 -9.06
CA ALA A 225 -3.53 16.00 -8.78
C ALA A 225 -4.79 15.68 -9.60
N PRO A 226 -4.74 15.43 -10.93
CA PRO A 226 -5.90 14.96 -11.69
C PRO A 226 -6.48 13.64 -11.18
N LEU A 227 -5.62 12.68 -10.80
CA LEU A 227 -6.08 11.40 -10.25
C LEU A 227 -6.79 11.57 -8.92
N LEU A 228 -6.29 12.42 -8.02
CA LEU A 228 -6.93 12.70 -6.73
C LEU A 228 -8.31 13.33 -6.92
N VAL A 229 -8.48 14.26 -7.86
CA VAL A 229 -9.79 14.83 -8.22
C VAL A 229 -10.75 13.75 -8.72
N THR A 230 -10.28 12.82 -9.54
CA THR A 230 -11.09 11.68 -10.00
C THR A 230 -11.45 10.77 -8.83
N CYS A 231 -10.51 10.47 -7.92
CA CYS A 231 -10.74 9.67 -6.72
C CYS A 231 -11.75 10.32 -5.76
N ALA A 232 -11.69 11.64 -5.57
CA ALA A 232 -12.67 12.36 -4.74
C ALA A 232 -14.12 12.20 -5.24
N ARG A 233 -14.30 12.06 -6.56
CA ARG A 233 -15.61 11.78 -7.18
C ARG A 233 -16.08 10.34 -6.98
N LEU A 234 -15.16 9.42 -6.74
CA LEU A 234 -15.45 8.01 -6.45
C LEU A 234 -15.70 7.75 -4.97
N LEU A 235 -15.38 8.69 -4.10
CA LEU A 235 -15.44 8.49 -2.66
C LEU A 235 -16.87 8.67 -2.14
N GLU A 236 -17.31 7.77 -1.28
CA GLU A 236 -18.53 7.92 -0.50
C GLU A 236 -18.44 9.13 0.44
N PRO A 237 -19.58 9.72 0.85
CA PRO A 237 -19.59 10.90 1.73
C PRO A 237 -18.75 10.71 3.00
N ASP A 238 -18.87 9.56 3.64
CA ASP A 238 -18.20 9.20 4.90
C ASP A 238 -16.98 8.29 4.70
N GLY A 239 -16.50 8.22 3.48
CA GLY A 239 -15.34 7.41 3.11
C GLY A 239 -14.03 7.96 3.63
N PHE A 240 -12.94 7.29 3.31
CA PHE A 240 -11.58 7.71 3.68
C PHE A 240 -10.60 7.60 2.50
N VAL A 241 -9.51 8.34 2.60
CA VAL A 241 -8.38 8.27 1.65
C VAL A 241 -7.07 8.08 2.42
N LEU A 242 -6.22 7.17 1.94
CA LEU A 242 -4.82 7.10 2.29
C LEU A 242 -3.98 7.29 1.03
N LEU A 243 -3.14 8.31 1.04
CA LEU A 243 -2.16 8.63 0.00
C LEU A 243 -0.76 8.49 0.57
N THR A 244 0.11 7.74 -0.10
CA THR A 244 1.54 7.62 0.22
C THR A 244 2.39 8.04 -0.95
N ALA A 245 3.62 8.48 -0.71
CA ALA A 245 4.61 8.75 -1.75
C ALA A 245 6.03 8.56 -1.23
N HIS A 246 6.94 8.14 -2.13
CA HIS A 246 8.32 7.76 -1.83
C HIS A 246 9.36 8.66 -2.50
N THR A 247 9.00 9.90 -2.78
CA THR A 247 9.89 10.89 -3.40
C THR A 247 9.99 12.16 -2.56
N GLU A 248 11.17 12.71 -2.43
CA GLU A 248 11.44 13.96 -1.68
C GLU A 248 10.58 15.13 -2.18
N ALA A 249 10.26 15.18 -3.48
CA ALA A 249 9.42 16.21 -4.07
C ALA A 249 7.98 16.21 -3.54
N PHE A 250 7.52 15.10 -2.93
CA PHE A 250 6.20 14.92 -2.32
C PHE A 250 6.34 14.61 -0.83
N ALA A 251 6.92 15.57 -0.11
CA ALA A 251 6.95 15.56 1.35
C ALA A 251 5.52 15.66 1.94
N ALA A 252 5.40 15.42 3.23
CA ALA A 252 4.14 15.31 3.95
C ALA A 252 3.20 16.50 3.73
N ASP A 253 3.73 17.73 3.80
CA ASP A 253 2.93 18.95 3.63
C ASP A 253 2.36 19.06 2.20
N ARG A 254 3.16 18.76 1.18
CA ARG A 254 2.70 18.78 -0.20
C ARG A 254 1.63 17.72 -0.46
N LEU A 255 1.78 16.49 0.09
CA LEU A 255 0.74 15.47 -0.01
C LEU A 255 -0.56 15.92 0.67
N ALA A 256 -0.46 16.62 1.81
CA ALA A 256 -1.62 17.18 2.49
C ALA A 256 -2.33 18.24 1.64
N ASP A 257 -1.58 19.15 1.03
CA ASP A 257 -2.13 20.20 0.16
C ASP A 257 -2.82 19.61 -1.08
N GLU A 258 -2.19 18.65 -1.76
CA GLU A 258 -2.77 17.97 -2.92
C GLU A 258 -4.07 17.24 -2.55
N LEU A 259 -4.06 16.51 -1.43
CA LEU A 259 -5.24 15.79 -0.96
C LEU A 259 -6.36 16.74 -0.52
N ALA A 260 -6.03 17.81 0.22
CA ALA A 260 -7.01 18.82 0.65
C ALA A 260 -7.66 19.50 -0.54
N ALA A 261 -6.87 19.89 -1.55
CA ALA A 261 -7.38 20.49 -2.76
C ALA A 261 -8.34 19.59 -3.52
N ALA A 262 -8.04 18.29 -3.60
CA ALA A 262 -8.87 17.31 -4.29
C ALA A 262 -10.17 16.99 -3.53
N ILE A 263 -10.12 16.84 -2.21
CA ILE A 263 -11.28 16.55 -1.37
C ILE A 263 -12.24 17.75 -1.35
N GLY A 264 -11.72 18.99 -1.34
CA GLY A 264 -12.54 20.20 -1.49
C GLY A 264 -13.64 20.42 -0.44
N ARG A 265 -13.59 19.72 0.70
CA ARG A 265 -14.60 19.81 1.77
C ARG A 265 -14.14 20.79 2.86
N PRO A 266 -14.89 21.89 3.12
CA PRO A 266 -14.53 22.82 4.18
C PRO A 266 -14.41 22.15 5.54
N GLY A 267 -13.35 22.49 6.30
CA GLY A 267 -13.11 21.91 7.62
C GLY A 267 -12.51 20.50 7.62
N SER A 268 -12.20 19.92 6.46
CA SER A 268 -11.52 18.63 6.35
C SER A 268 -10.15 18.70 7.03
N ARG A 269 -9.93 17.80 7.98
CA ARG A 269 -8.62 17.64 8.61
C ARG A 269 -7.83 16.58 7.86
N ILE A 270 -6.73 16.98 7.24
CA ILE A 270 -5.75 16.06 6.67
C ILE A 270 -4.72 15.74 7.76
N GLU A 271 -4.56 14.46 8.05
CA GLU A 271 -3.46 13.97 8.87
C GLU A 271 -2.30 13.58 7.96
N THR A 272 -1.10 13.98 8.33
CA THR A 272 0.09 13.74 7.51
C THR A 272 1.30 13.39 8.38
N GLY A 273 2.28 12.76 7.78
CA GLY A 273 3.53 12.43 8.45
C GLY A 273 4.48 11.61 7.56
N PRO A 274 5.67 11.34 8.07
CA PRO A 274 6.64 10.51 7.37
C PRO A 274 6.31 9.02 7.49
N LEU A 275 6.57 8.29 6.42
CA LEU A 275 6.68 6.83 6.45
C LEU A 275 8.07 6.46 6.96
N ARG A 276 8.15 5.70 8.05
CA ARG A 276 9.41 5.39 8.74
C ARG A 276 9.49 3.93 9.13
N VAL A 277 10.72 3.44 9.11
CA VAL A 277 11.12 2.21 9.79
C VAL A 277 12.20 2.55 10.82
N ALA A 278 12.31 1.76 11.87
CA ALA A 278 13.27 2.00 12.94
C ALA A 278 14.14 0.78 13.22
N THR A 279 15.40 1.01 13.55
CA THR A 279 16.30 0.01 14.11
C THR A 279 15.97 -0.25 15.58
N ALA A 280 16.45 -1.36 16.12
CA ALA A 280 16.27 -1.68 17.54
C ALA A 280 16.90 -0.64 18.48
N ASP A 281 17.98 0.05 18.05
CA ASP A 281 18.63 1.13 18.79
C ASP A 281 17.96 2.52 18.59
N GLY A 282 16.78 2.56 17.95
CA GLY A 282 15.93 3.75 17.82
C GLY A 282 16.31 4.70 16.68
N ARG A 283 17.29 4.36 15.84
CA ARG A 283 17.54 5.14 14.61
C ARG A 283 16.38 4.95 13.63
N ARG A 284 15.99 6.02 12.98
CA ARG A 284 14.86 6.03 12.05
C ARG A 284 15.35 6.25 10.63
N LEU A 285 14.76 5.51 9.70
CA LEU A 285 14.94 5.71 8.27
C LEU A 285 13.61 6.18 7.69
N GLU A 286 13.62 7.36 7.08
CA GLU A 286 12.46 7.89 6.37
C GLU A 286 12.45 7.32 4.95
N LEU A 287 11.33 6.73 4.57
CA LEU A 287 11.15 6.02 3.30
C LEU A 287 10.08 6.69 2.41
N GLY A 288 9.49 7.77 2.89
CA GLY A 288 8.45 8.52 2.21
C GLY A 288 7.57 9.29 3.17
N ALA A 289 6.40 9.69 2.70
CA ALA A 289 5.40 10.41 3.46
C ALA A 289 4.00 9.87 3.17
N PHE A 290 3.06 10.18 4.08
CA PHE A 290 1.64 9.93 3.88
C PHE A 290 0.81 11.18 4.14
N ALA A 291 -0.34 11.24 3.48
CA ALA A 291 -1.47 12.09 3.85
C ALA A 291 -2.73 11.21 3.90
N ARG A 292 -3.58 11.41 4.90
CA ARG A 292 -4.81 10.67 5.04
C ARG A 292 -5.96 11.56 5.50
N TRP A 293 -7.14 11.21 5.03
CA TRP A 293 -8.36 11.90 5.34
C TRP A 293 -9.48 10.88 5.60
N SER A 294 -10.39 11.24 6.49
CA SER A 294 -11.66 10.51 6.66
C SER A 294 -12.80 11.50 6.75
N GLY A 295 -13.93 11.16 6.12
CA GLY A 295 -15.19 11.85 6.35
C GLY A 295 -15.51 11.83 7.84
N ALA A 296 -16.18 12.87 8.34
CA ALA A 296 -16.63 12.90 9.71
C ALA A 296 -17.67 11.77 9.89
N ALA A 297 -17.47 10.93 10.91
CA ALA A 297 -18.58 10.15 11.42
C ALA A 297 -19.62 11.15 11.94
N SER A 298 -20.79 11.18 11.30
CA SER A 298 -21.92 11.98 11.76
C SER A 298 -22.37 11.50 13.13
#